data_1f659d0d66b695cea5a8340355ac890f
#
_entry.id   1f659d0d66b695cea5a8340355ac890f
#
_cell.length_a   1.000
_cell.length_b   1.000
_cell.length_c   1.000
_cell.angle_alpha   90.00
_cell.angle_beta   90.00
_cell.angle_gamma   90.00
#
_symmetry.space_group_name_H-M   'P 1'
#
loop_
_entity.id
_entity.type
_entity.pdbx_description
1 polymer ?
#
loop_
_entity_poly.entity_id
_entity_poly.type
_entity_poly.pdbx_seq_one_letter_code
_entity_poly.pdbx_strand_id
1 'polypeptide(L)'
;MGIYEKTIGIIVPSAGTASEIAYHTYVPKEIAVATARVKFNQISYQDLTEMIDVVKFTAENICATDPDVIVFGSMMASCISGAAIRNIIEQHTGIPCITTFRSLVKVLDRFGYRNLAVVSALSNELGLLLKTNLQKYGVERCEVKTLYKDGQTPYLSIKEIESIPYEVIYQAAKSMDLTGFDAVLFDSSGLQGMDRIPELEAELGLPVLFADQYTLWHALRTIGVDAKLPHLGKIF
;
A
#
# COMPACT_ATOMS: atom_id res chain seq x y z
N MET A 1 -20.94 9.24 -23.98
CA MET A 1 -19.76 9.74 -23.26
C MET A 1 -19.97 9.37 -21.81
N GLY A 2 -19.07 8.60 -21.19
CA GLY A 2 -19.21 8.18 -19.79
C GLY A 2 -19.18 9.38 -18.85
N ILE A 3 -19.74 9.22 -17.65
CA ILE A 3 -19.74 10.26 -16.60
C ILE A 3 -18.31 10.53 -16.11
N TYR A 4 -17.41 9.56 -16.29
CA TYR A 4 -16.01 9.60 -15.85
C TYR A 4 -15.07 9.57 -17.05
N GLU A 5 -13.94 10.30 -16.92
CA GLU A 5 -12.90 10.37 -17.96
C GLU A 5 -11.94 9.19 -17.90
N LYS A 6 -11.74 8.63 -16.71
CA LYS A 6 -10.82 7.54 -16.38
C LYS A 6 -11.43 6.59 -15.35
N THR A 7 -10.94 5.35 -15.32
CA THR A 7 -11.35 4.35 -14.34
C THR A 7 -10.12 3.69 -13.72
N ILE A 8 -10.06 3.62 -12.39
CA ILE A 8 -9.07 2.84 -11.63
C ILE A 8 -9.77 1.60 -11.11
N GLY A 9 -9.30 0.42 -11.53
CA GLY A 9 -9.72 -0.84 -10.94
C GLY A 9 -8.83 -1.19 -9.75
N ILE A 10 -9.40 -1.49 -8.59
CA ILE A 10 -8.64 -1.94 -7.42
C ILE A 10 -8.98 -3.38 -7.05
N ILE A 11 -7.95 -4.20 -6.85
CA ILE A 11 -8.08 -5.56 -6.31
C ILE A 11 -7.56 -5.53 -4.88
N VAL A 12 -8.44 -5.77 -3.91
CA VAL A 12 -8.13 -5.72 -2.48
C VAL A 12 -8.38 -7.08 -1.82
N PRO A 13 -7.71 -7.39 -0.70
CA PRO A 13 -8.02 -8.56 0.10
C PRO A 13 -9.49 -8.59 0.54
N SER A 14 -10.11 -9.77 0.53
CA SER A 14 -11.56 -9.92 0.72
C SER A 14 -12.11 -9.39 2.06
N ALA A 15 -11.29 -9.37 3.09
CA ALA A 15 -11.68 -8.88 4.42
C ALA A 15 -11.44 -7.38 4.62
N GLY A 16 -10.64 -6.73 3.75
CA GLY A 16 -10.26 -5.33 3.89
C GLY A 16 -11.34 -4.37 3.38
N THR A 17 -11.52 -3.26 4.07
CA THR A 17 -12.42 -2.16 3.68
C THR A 17 -11.71 -0.82 3.60
N ALA A 18 -10.64 -0.63 4.35
CA ALA A 18 -9.97 0.66 4.48
C ALA A 18 -9.37 1.16 3.15
N SER A 19 -8.71 0.29 2.38
CA SER A 19 -8.19 0.68 1.06
C SER A 19 -9.29 1.11 0.10
N GLU A 20 -10.42 0.40 0.06
CA GLU A 20 -11.57 0.77 -0.77
C GLU A 20 -12.12 2.15 -0.37
N ILE A 21 -12.30 2.39 0.94
CA ILE A 21 -12.72 3.68 1.48
C ILE A 21 -11.72 4.77 1.09
N ALA A 22 -10.41 4.52 1.23
CA ALA A 22 -9.38 5.49 0.88
C ALA A 22 -9.46 5.90 -0.59
N TYR A 23 -9.58 4.95 -1.51
CA TYR A 23 -9.72 5.27 -2.94
C TYR A 23 -10.99 6.07 -3.23
N HIS A 24 -12.15 5.67 -2.70
CA HIS A 24 -13.39 6.43 -2.90
C HIS A 24 -13.38 7.81 -2.26
N THR A 25 -12.56 8.03 -1.22
CA THR A 25 -12.45 9.32 -0.54
C THR A 25 -11.51 10.27 -1.27
N TYR A 26 -10.38 9.77 -1.78
CA TYR A 26 -9.26 10.62 -2.20
C TYR A 26 -9.04 10.65 -3.72
N VAL A 27 -9.60 9.73 -4.48
CA VAL A 27 -9.56 9.78 -5.95
C VAL A 27 -10.35 11.01 -6.43
N PRO A 28 -9.83 11.81 -7.37
CA PRO A 28 -10.59 12.91 -7.98
C PRO A 28 -11.94 12.45 -8.53
N LYS A 29 -12.97 13.27 -8.35
CA LYS A 29 -14.38 12.91 -8.66
C LYS A 29 -14.65 12.57 -10.13
N GLU A 30 -13.77 13.00 -11.00
CA GLU A 30 -13.81 12.74 -12.46
C GLU A 30 -13.33 11.33 -12.82
N ILE A 31 -12.76 10.61 -11.83
CA ILE A 31 -12.20 9.27 -12.01
C ILE A 31 -13.10 8.26 -11.30
N ALA A 32 -13.53 7.25 -12.04
CA ALA A 32 -14.26 6.13 -11.44
C ALA A 32 -13.33 5.19 -10.69
N VAL A 33 -13.83 4.59 -9.62
CA VAL A 33 -13.16 3.50 -8.88
C VAL A 33 -14.05 2.27 -8.93
N ALA A 34 -13.50 1.18 -9.47
CA ALA A 34 -14.12 -0.13 -9.43
C ALA A 34 -13.34 -1.04 -8.46
N THR A 35 -14.03 -1.81 -7.63
CA THR A 35 -13.41 -2.70 -6.65
C THR A 35 -13.72 -4.15 -6.92
N ALA A 36 -12.70 -5.00 -6.92
CA ALA A 36 -12.84 -6.44 -6.87
C ALA A 36 -12.07 -6.99 -5.65
N ARG A 37 -12.51 -8.15 -5.15
CA ARG A 37 -11.95 -8.75 -3.93
C ARG A 37 -11.29 -10.07 -4.22
N VAL A 38 -10.03 -10.21 -3.82
CA VAL A 38 -9.31 -11.48 -3.89
C VAL A 38 -9.45 -12.22 -2.57
N LYS A 39 -9.78 -13.52 -2.63
CA LYS A 39 -9.90 -14.35 -1.43
C LYS A 39 -8.58 -14.40 -0.68
N PHE A 40 -8.65 -14.11 0.61
CA PHE A 40 -7.51 -14.03 1.49
C PHE A 40 -7.93 -14.38 2.92
N ASN A 41 -7.21 -15.30 3.58
CA ASN A 41 -7.60 -15.82 4.88
C ASN A 41 -6.76 -15.25 6.03
N GLN A 42 -5.42 -15.34 5.92
CA GLN A 42 -4.50 -14.95 6.97
C GLN A 42 -3.27 -14.24 6.38
N ILE A 43 -2.63 -13.40 7.20
CA ILE A 43 -1.37 -12.72 6.83
C ILE A 43 -0.21 -13.67 7.18
N SER A 44 -0.08 -14.73 6.39
CA SER A 44 1.04 -15.67 6.42
C SER A 44 1.78 -15.66 5.08
N TYR A 45 3.02 -16.10 5.07
CA TYR A 45 3.78 -16.24 3.82
C TYR A 45 3.07 -17.17 2.83
N GLN A 46 2.48 -18.27 3.32
CA GLN A 46 1.77 -19.23 2.51
C GLN A 46 0.52 -18.63 1.87
N ASP A 47 -0.39 -18.04 2.67
CA ASP A 47 -1.63 -17.43 2.15
C ASP A 47 -1.34 -16.30 1.16
N LEU A 48 -0.31 -15.48 1.44
CA LEU A 48 0.11 -14.39 0.56
C LEU A 48 0.68 -14.90 -0.77
N THR A 49 1.27 -16.09 -0.79
CA THR A 49 1.78 -16.74 -2.00
C THR A 49 0.65 -17.41 -2.77
N GLU A 50 -0.25 -18.12 -2.10
CA GLU A 50 -1.41 -18.81 -2.70
C GLU A 50 -2.40 -17.83 -3.36
N MET A 51 -2.39 -16.57 -2.96
CA MET A 51 -3.20 -15.53 -3.58
C MET A 51 -2.95 -15.39 -5.10
N ILE A 52 -1.77 -15.81 -5.59
CA ILE A 52 -1.42 -15.82 -7.01
C ILE A 52 -2.40 -16.66 -7.82
N ASP A 53 -2.81 -17.81 -7.29
CA ASP A 53 -3.64 -18.78 -8.01
C ASP A 53 -5.06 -18.25 -8.27
N VAL A 54 -5.53 -17.36 -7.45
CA VAL A 54 -6.90 -16.82 -7.52
C VAL A 54 -6.98 -15.40 -8.10
N VAL A 55 -5.86 -14.69 -8.21
CA VAL A 55 -5.84 -13.30 -8.70
C VAL A 55 -6.33 -13.16 -10.14
N LYS A 56 -6.10 -14.16 -10.97
CA LYS A 56 -6.54 -14.22 -12.38
C LYS A 56 -8.05 -13.98 -12.50
N PHE A 57 -8.85 -14.75 -11.77
CA PHE A 57 -10.32 -14.65 -11.83
C PHE A 57 -10.82 -13.28 -11.32
N THR A 58 -10.14 -12.75 -10.32
CA THR A 58 -10.48 -11.42 -9.80
C THR A 58 -10.16 -10.33 -10.83
N ALA A 59 -9.04 -10.48 -11.56
CA ALA A 59 -8.65 -9.56 -12.61
C ALA A 59 -9.60 -9.60 -13.83
N GLU A 60 -10.03 -10.79 -14.22
CA GLU A 60 -11.04 -10.96 -15.28
C GLU A 60 -12.37 -10.28 -14.91
N ASN A 61 -12.81 -10.38 -13.67
CA ASN A 61 -14.04 -9.72 -13.21
C ASN A 61 -13.94 -8.19 -13.25
N ILE A 62 -12.83 -7.62 -12.75
CA ILE A 62 -12.68 -6.16 -12.73
C ILE A 62 -12.47 -5.58 -14.13
N CYS A 63 -11.90 -6.37 -15.05
CA CYS A 63 -11.72 -5.99 -16.45
C CYS A 63 -13.03 -5.59 -17.13
N ALA A 64 -14.17 -6.15 -16.70
CA ALA A 64 -15.49 -5.80 -17.22
C ALA A 64 -15.89 -4.33 -16.99
N THR A 65 -15.20 -3.60 -16.13
CA THR A 65 -15.41 -2.16 -15.89
C THR A 65 -14.53 -1.28 -16.79
N ASP A 66 -13.75 -1.88 -17.72
CA ASP A 66 -12.84 -1.20 -18.65
C ASP A 66 -11.89 -0.21 -17.95
N PRO A 67 -11.10 -0.64 -16.94
CA PRO A 67 -10.25 0.27 -16.20
C PRO A 67 -8.98 0.65 -16.99
N ASP A 68 -8.54 1.90 -16.87
CA ASP A 68 -7.27 2.38 -17.46
C ASP A 68 -6.03 1.81 -16.75
N VAL A 69 -6.19 1.39 -15.50
CA VAL A 69 -5.16 0.72 -14.69
C VAL A 69 -5.80 -0.21 -13.67
N ILE A 70 -5.17 -1.34 -13.43
CA ILE A 70 -5.52 -2.23 -12.31
C ILE A 70 -4.49 -2.09 -11.20
N VAL A 71 -4.96 -1.84 -9.98
CA VAL A 71 -4.14 -1.74 -8.77
C VAL A 71 -4.31 -3.03 -7.97
N PHE A 72 -3.21 -3.71 -7.67
CA PHE A 72 -3.22 -4.79 -6.69
C PHE A 72 -2.83 -4.24 -5.31
N GLY A 73 -3.84 -4.04 -4.45
CA GLY A 73 -3.78 -3.30 -3.18
C GLY A 73 -3.36 -4.15 -1.98
N SER A 74 -2.29 -4.93 -2.07
CA SER A 74 -1.73 -5.66 -0.92
C SER A 74 -0.22 -5.50 -0.85
N MET A 75 0.25 -4.85 0.20
CA MET A 75 1.67 -4.56 0.38
C MET A 75 2.50 -5.85 0.45
N MET A 76 2.20 -6.77 1.37
CA MET A 76 3.04 -7.95 1.56
C MET A 76 2.89 -8.99 0.46
N ALA A 77 1.68 -9.23 -0.08
CA ALA A 77 1.54 -10.11 -1.23
C ALA A 77 2.34 -9.60 -2.44
N SER A 78 2.33 -8.28 -2.67
CA SER A 78 3.11 -7.68 -3.74
C SER A 78 4.61 -7.60 -3.45
N CYS A 79 5.03 -7.55 -2.19
CA CYS A 79 6.43 -7.67 -1.79
C CYS A 79 6.99 -9.07 -2.06
N ILE A 80 6.19 -10.10 -1.82
CA ILE A 80 6.55 -11.51 -2.04
C ILE A 80 6.50 -11.88 -3.53
N SER A 81 5.40 -11.58 -4.19
CA SER A 81 5.06 -12.13 -5.51
C SER A 81 4.59 -11.07 -6.52
N GLY A 82 4.89 -9.80 -6.28
CA GLY A 82 4.34 -8.69 -7.07
C GLY A 82 4.63 -8.75 -8.57
N ALA A 83 5.77 -9.27 -8.98
CA ALA A 83 6.10 -9.43 -10.40
C ALA A 83 5.21 -10.51 -11.06
N ALA A 84 4.99 -11.63 -10.39
CA ALA A 84 4.12 -12.69 -10.87
C ALA A 84 2.65 -12.23 -10.93
N ILE A 85 2.16 -11.60 -9.86
CA ILE A 85 0.80 -11.03 -9.79
C ILE A 85 0.56 -10.05 -10.94
N ARG A 86 1.47 -9.10 -11.13
CA ARG A 86 1.38 -8.13 -12.22
C ARG A 86 1.33 -8.80 -13.59
N ASN A 87 2.24 -9.73 -13.85
CA ASN A 87 2.31 -10.43 -15.13
C ASN A 87 1.01 -11.21 -15.42
N ILE A 88 0.46 -11.89 -14.42
CA ILE A 88 -0.81 -12.62 -14.56
C ILE A 88 -1.95 -11.65 -14.92
N ILE A 89 -2.07 -10.53 -14.19
CA ILE A 89 -3.12 -9.53 -14.45
C ILE A 89 -2.96 -8.96 -15.86
N GLU A 90 -1.77 -8.47 -16.22
CA GLU A 90 -1.51 -7.87 -17.53
C GLU A 90 -1.72 -8.85 -18.69
N GLN A 91 -1.31 -10.12 -18.54
CA GLN A 91 -1.50 -11.15 -19.57
C GLN A 91 -2.97 -11.51 -19.80
N HIS A 92 -3.80 -11.51 -18.76
CA HIS A 92 -5.20 -11.89 -18.86
C HIS A 92 -6.14 -10.74 -19.20
N THR A 93 -5.75 -9.52 -18.89
CA THR A 93 -6.63 -8.35 -19.12
C THR A 93 -6.16 -7.41 -20.21
N GLY A 94 -4.87 -7.44 -20.56
CA GLY A 94 -4.24 -6.43 -21.43
C GLY A 94 -4.11 -5.05 -20.81
N ILE A 95 -4.54 -4.88 -19.54
CA ILE A 95 -4.57 -3.59 -18.83
C ILE A 95 -3.31 -3.46 -17.98
N PRO A 96 -2.66 -2.26 -17.95
CA PRO A 96 -1.51 -2.02 -17.08
C PRO A 96 -1.83 -2.32 -15.62
N CYS A 97 -0.94 -3.05 -14.94
CA CYS A 97 -1.10 -3.36 -13.52
C CYS A 97 0.02 -2.74 -12.68
N ILE A 98 -0.36 -2.11 -11.59
CA ILE A 98 0.55 -1.66 -10.53
C ILE A 98 0.28 -2.44 -9.24
N THR A 99 1.32 -2.60 -8.44
CA THR A 99 1.22 -3.27 -7.13
C THR A 99 1.71 -2.32 -6.04
N THR A 100 1.23 -2.50 -4.82
CA THR A 100 1.57 -1.61 -3.70
C THR A 100 3.07 -1.54 -3.45
N PHE A 101 3.79 -2.67 -3.43
CA PHE A 101 5.24 -2.67 -3.23
C PHE A 101 5.99 -1.93 -4.37
N ARG A 102 5.59 -2.14 -5.64
CA ARG A 102 6.18 -1.42 -6.76
C ARG A 102 5.91 0.09 -6.68
N SER A 103 4.74 0.47 -6.18
CA SER A 103 4.40 1.88 -5.97
C SER A 103 5.29 2.52 -4.92
N LEU A 104 5.58 1.82 -3.83
CA LEU A 104 6.58 2.27 -2.84
C LEU A 104 7.94 2.49 -3.50
N VAL A 105 8.46 1.50 -4.24
CA VAL A 105 9.76 1.63 -4.93
C VAL A 105 9.76 2.85 -5.86
N LYS A 106 8.67 3.11 -6.58
CA LYS A 106 8.56 4.29 -7.45
C LYS A 106 8.61 5.61 -6.69
N VAL A 107 7.97 5.68 -5.53
CA VAL A 107 8.05 6.87 -4.65
C VAL A 107 9.47 7.04 -4.10
N LEU A 108 10.08 5.97 -3.59
CA LEU A 108 11.45 6.02 -3.08
C LEU A 108 12.43 6.54 -4.13
N ASP A 109 12.34 6.04 -5.36
CA ASP A 109 13.18 6.51 -6.47
C ASP A 109 12.88 7.96 -6.86
N ARG A 110 11.61 8.34 -6.93
CA ARG A 110 11.17 9.69 -7.34
C ARG A 110 11.65 10.78 -6.40
N PHE A 111 11.65 10.49 -5.08
CA PHE A 111 11.98 11.45 -4.04
C PHE A 111 13.38 11.25 -3.45
N GLY A 112 14.09 10.21 -3.86
CA GLY A 112 15.46 9.93 -3.41
C GLY A 112 15.52 9.37 -1.98
N TYR A 113 14.45 8.79 -1.47
CA TYR A 113 14.44 8.24 -0.12
C TYR A 113 15.20 6.91 -0.06
N ARG A 114 16.22 6.84 0.81
CA ARG A 114 17.09 5.66 0.97
C ARG A 114 17.15 5.15 2.42
N ASN A 115 16.73 5.98 3.37
CA ASN A 115 16.74 5.64 4.80
C ASN A 115 15.31 5.69 5.34
N LEU A 116 14.75 4.54 5.73
CA LEU A 116 13.35 4.40 6.12
C LEU A 116 13.20 3.96 7.57
N ALA A 117 12.43 4.74 8.35
CA ALA A 117 11.86 4.29 9.60
C ALA A 117 10.51 3.64 9.30
N VAL A 118 10.34 2.37 9.67
CA VAL A 118 9.14 1.59 9.33
C VAL A 118 8.35 1.26 10.58
N VAL A 119 7.08 1.63 10.60
CA VAL A 119 6.09 1.20 11.60
C VAL A 119 5.29 0.06 10.98
N SER A 120 5.34 -1.11 11.60
CA SER A 120 4.83 -2.35 11.01
C SER A 120 3.80 -3.04 11.91
N ALA A 121 2.67 -3.41 11.34
CA ALA A 121 1.68 -4.28 11.97
C ALA A 121 1.96 -5.78 11.73
N LEU A 122 3.01 -6.10 10.98
CA LEU A 122 3.32 -7.46 10.53
C LEU A 122 4.23 -8.20 11.53
N SER A 123 4.32 -9.52 11.37
CA SER A 123 5.27 -10.33 12.14
C SER A 123 6.72 -9.92 11.86
N ASN A 124 7.63 -10.23 12.79
CA ASN A 124 9.06 -9.98 12.63
C ASN A 124 9.62 -10.64 11.34
N GLU A 125 9.13 -11.82 11.00
CA GLU A 125 9.51 -12.52 9.76
C GLU A 125 9.14 -11.73 8.51
N LEU A 126 7.90 -11.26 8.43
CA LEU A 126 7.42 -10.45 7.30
C LEU A 126 8.08 -9.07 7.27
N GLY A 127 8.33 -8.47 8.43
CA GLY A 127 9.09 -7.22 8.53
C GLY A 127 10.54 -7.36 8.04
N LEU A 128 11.20 -8.47 8.37
CA LEU A 128 12.55 -8.77 7.87
C LEU A 128 12.54 -9.02 6.36
N LEU A 129 11.53 -9.70 5.84
CA LEU A 129 11.35 -9.93 4.41
C LEU A 129 11.15 -8.60 3.67
N LEU A 130 10.31 -7.69 4.20
CA LEU A 130 10.13 -6.35 3.67
C LEU A 130 11.45 -5.59 3.62
N LYS A 131 12.18 -5.53 4.74
CA LYS A 131 13.50 -4.90 4.84
C LYS A 131 14.47 -5.44 3.77
N THR A 132 14.58 -6.77 3.66
CA THR A 132 15.47 -7.44 2.70
C THR A 132 15.09 -7.08 1.25
N ASN A 133 13.81 -7.01 0.94
CA ASN A 133 13.37 -6.62 -0.40
C ASN A 133 13.60 -5.13 -0.67
N LEU A 134 13.36 -4.23 0.28
CA LEU A 134 13.64 -2.81 0.14
C LEU A 134 15.13 -2.56 -0.14
N GLN A 135 16.04 -3.29 0.52
CA GLN A 135 17.48 -3.20 0.26
C GLN A 135 17.86 -3.54 -1.18
N LYS A 136 17.19 -4.52 -1.82
CA LYS A 136 17.40 -4.84 -3.24
C LYS A 136 17.02 -3.69 -4.18
N TYR A 137 16.19 -2.75 -3.72
CA TYR A 137 15.76 -1.57 -4.45
C TYR A 137 16.43 -0.28 -3.95
N GLY A 138 17.60 -0.39 -3.32
CA GLY A 138 18.45 0.75 -2.99
C GLY A 138 18.15 1.44 -1.66
N VAL A 139 17.34 0.83 -0.80
CA VAL A 139 17.22 1.30 0.60
C VAL A 139 18.49 0.91 1.35
N GLU A 140 19.17 1.90 1.91
CA GLU A 140 20.44 1.73 2.61
C GLU A 140 20.23 1.43 4.09
N ARG A 141 19.36 2.20 4.74
CA ARG A 141 18.98 2.00 6.15
C ARG A 141 17.48 1.74 6.27
N CYS A 142 17.11 0.69 6.97
CA CYS A 142 15.73 0.35 7.25
C CYS A 142 15.61 -0.17 8.68
N GLU A 143 14.93 0.57 9.53
CA GLU A 143 14.61 0.16 10.89
C GLU A 143 13.11 -0.09 11.02
N VAL A 144 12.76 -1.27 11.53
CA VAL A 144 11.37 -1.71 11.65
C VAL A 144 10.97 -1.74 13.10
N LYS A 145 9.93 -1.00 13.46
CA LYS A 145 9.25 -1.04 14.75
C LYS A 145 7.91 -1.71 14.59
N THR A 146 7.72 -2.83 15.27
CA THR A 146 6.45 -3.56 15.27
C THR A 146 5.43 -2.92 16.22
N LEU A 147 4.14 -2.99 15.88
CA LEU A 147 3.03 -2.45 16.67
C LEU A 147 2.58 -3.39 17.80
N TYR A 148 3.05 -4.62 17.81
CA TYR A 148 2.79 -5.57 18.91
C TYR A 148 3.97 -5.66 19.86
N LYS A 149 3.70 -5.97 21.13
CA LYS A 149 4.71 -6.14 22.18
C LYS A 149 5.23 -7.56 22.20
N ASP A 150 6.43 -7.76 22.74
CA ASP A 150 6.98 -9.09 22.99
C ASP A 150 5.99 -9.97 23.75
N GLY A 151 5.83 -11.22 23.30
CA GLY A 151 4.88 -12.18 23.86
C GLY A 151 3.43 -12.03 23.39
N GLN A 152 3.10 -11.03 22.59
CA GLN A 152 1.80 -10.93 21.91
C GLN A 152 1.83 -11.65 20.55
N THR A 153 0.68 -12.18 20.14
CA THR A 153 0.52 -12.71 18.79
C THR A 153 0.51 -11.55 17.80
N PRO A 154 1.30 -11.59 16.72
CA PRO A 154 1.21 -10.61 15.64
C PRO A 154 -0.20 -10.55 15.05
N TYR A 155 -0.55 -9.39 14.49
CA TYR A 155 -1.80 -9.27 13.75
C TYR A 155 -1.80 -10.21 12.55
N LEU A 156 -2.78 -11.11 12.49
CA LEU A 156 -2.85 -12.17 11.49
C LEU A 156 -3.96 -11.96 10.47
N SER A 157 -4.80 -10.95 10.67
CA SER A 157 -5.88 -10.65 9.72
C SER A 157 -5.93 -9.17 9.35
N ILE A 158 -6.48 -8.91 8.18
CA ILE A 158 -6.70 -7.53 7.70
C ILE A 158 -7.60 -6.75 8.67
N LYS A 159 -8.64 -7.38 9.22
CA LYS A 159 -9.55 -6.73 10.18
C LYS A 159 -8.84 -6.29 11.46
N GLU A 160 -7.92 -7.10 11.97
CA GLU A 160 -7.13 -6.74 13.13
C GLU A 160 -6.24 -5.53 12.82
N ILE A 161 -5.58 -5.49 11.66
CA ILE A 161 -4.76 -4.34 11.23
C ILE A 161 -5.64 -3.08 11.08
N GLU A 162 -6.79 -3.18 10.42
CA GLU A 162 -7.72 -2.05 10.27
C GLU A 162 -8.29 -1.55 11.60
N SER A 163 -8.29 -2.38 12.64
CA SER A 163 -8.76 -2.02 13.98
C SER A 163 -7.70 -1.37 14.87
N ILE A 164 -6.44 -1.31 14.44
CA ILE A 164 -5.37 -0.68 15.21
C ILE A 164 -5.68 0.82 15.36
N PRO A 165 -5.82 1.34 16.60
CA PRO A 165 -6.09 2.76 16.79
C PRO A 165 -4.96 3.63 16.25
N TYR A 166 -5.32 4.77 15.64
CA TYR A 166 -4.35 5.75 15.16
C TYR A 166 -3.31 6.12 16.22
N GLU A 167 -3.71 6.30 17.48
CA GLU A 167 -2.82 6.64 18.58
C GLU A 167 -1.68 5.62 18.77
N VAL A 168 -1.95 4.33 18.55
CA VAL A 168 -0.92 3.27 18.64
C VAL A 168 0.11 3.45 17.53
N ILE A 169 -0.34 3.75 16.32
CA ILE A 169 0.51 3.98 15.16
C ILE A 169 1.37 5.23 15.36
N TYR A 170 0.73 6.31 15.82
CA TYR A 170 1.38 7.58 16.11
C TYR A 170 2.46 7.46 17.18
N GLN A 171 2.14 6.85 18.33
CA GLN A 171 3.10 6.66 19.42
C GLN A 171 4.27 5.76 19.00
N ALA A 172 4.01 4.74 18.16
CA ALA A 172 5.09 3.91 17.64
C ALA A 172 6.07 4.73 16.80
N ALA A 173 5.58 5.55 15.87
CA ALA A 173 6.43 6.42 15.05
C ALA A 173 7.19 7.43 15.91
N LYS A 174 6.51 8.11 16.83
CA LYS A 174 7.09 9.14 17.71
C LYS A 174 8.17 8.60 18.64
N SER A 175 8.12 7.32 19.00
CA SER A 175 9.10 6.69 19.88
C SER A 175 10.38 6.21 19.18
N MET A 176 10.46 6.36 17.86
CA MET A 176 11.67 6.05 17.09
C MET A 176 12.64 7.26 17.11
N ASP A 177 13.93 6.98 17.14
CA ASP A 177 14.92 8.01 16.81
C ASP A 177 14.95 8.20 15.28
N LEU A 178 14.37 9.29 14.82
CA LEU A 178 14.23 9.59 13.39
C LEU A 178 15.44 10.28 12.78
N THR A 179 16.53 10.44 13.55
CA THR A 179 17.76 11.10 13.07
C THR A 179 18.36 10.35 11.89
N GLY A 180 18.53 11.03 10.76
CA GLY A 180 19.14 10.48 9.54
C GLY A 180 18.23 9.57 8.72
N PHE A 181 16.92 9.56 8.99
CA PHE A 181 15.94 8.95 8.10
C PHE A 181 15.38 9.97 7.10
N ASP A 182 14.97 9.47 5.93
CA ASP A 182 14.39 10.29 4.86
C ASP A 182 12.87 10.31 4.90
N ALA A 183 12.25 9.25 5.39
CA ALA A 183 10.80 9.13 5.51
C ALA A 183 10.39 8.11 6.57
N VAL A 184 9.15 8.24 7.06
CA VAL A 184 8.48 7.26 7.91
C VAL A 184 7.48 6.47 7.06
N LEU A 185 7.64 5.15 7.01
CA LEU A 185 6.79 4.22 6.26
C LEU A 185 5.84 3.48 7.21
N PHE A 186 4.55 3.56 6.96
CA PHE A 186 3.53 2.69 7.54
C PHE A 186 3.22 1.59 6.53
N ASP A 187 3.73 0.39 6.81
CA ASP A 187 3.91 -0.67 5.79
C ASP A 187 2.67 -1.48 5.42
N SER A 188 1.61 -1.37 6.18
CA SER A 188 0.43 -2.21 5.96
C SER A 188 -0.70 -1.42 5.30
N SER A 189 -1.28 -1.98 4.23
CA SER A 189 -2.54 -1.47 3.69
C SER A 189 -3.64 -1.58 4.75
N GLY A 190 -4.47 -0.55 4.83
CA GLY A 190 -5.56 -0.50 5.80
C GLY A 190 -5.20 0.07 7.17
N LEU A 191 -3.95 0.45 7.44
CA LEU A 191 -3.62 1.21 8.64
C LEU A 191 -4.32 2.57 8.62
N GLN A 192 -4.91 2.94 9.77
CA GLN A 192 -5.57 4.22 9.93
C GLN A 192 -4.57 5.38 10.01
N GLY A 193 -4.99 6.60 9.63
CA GLY A 193 -4.19 7.82 9.74
C GLY A 193 -3.84 8.48 8.40
N MET A 194 -4.34 7.97 7.28
CA MET A 194 -4.14 8.60 5.97
C MET A 194 -4.74 10.01 5.90
N ASP A 195 -5.81 10.26 6.65
CA ASP A 195 -6.46 11.58 6.84
C ASP A 195 -5.63 12.55 7.69
N ARG A 196 -4.58 12.07 8.36
CA ARG A 196 -3.72 12.84 9.27
C ARG A 196 -2.27 12.97 8.79
N ILE A 197 -2.00 12.64 7.55
CA ILE A 197 -0.64 12.69 7.00
C ILE A 197 0.02 14.06 7.18
N PRO A 198 -0.62 15.21 6.88
CA PRO A 198 0.00 16.51 7.07
C PRO A 198 0.36 16.82 8.54
N GLU A 199 -0.47 16.39 9.49
CA GLU A 199 -0.21 16.51 10.92
C GLU A 199 1.00 15.66 11.33
N LEU A 200 1.02 14.40 10.89
CA LEU A 200 2.15 13.48 11.13
C LEU A 200 3.46 14.03 10.56
N GLU A 201 3.44 14.52 9.33
CA GLU A 201 4.63 15.12 8.70
C GLU A 201 5.14 16.35 9.44
N ALA A 202 4.22 17.18 9.96
CA ALA A 202 4.59 18.34 10.75
C ALA A 202 5.22 17.96 12.11
N GLU A 203 4.67 16.96 12.78
CA GLU A 203 5.14 16.51 14.08
C GLU A 203 6.42 15.67 14.03
N LEU A 204 6.54 14.78 13.03
CA LEU A 204 7.71 13.92 12.87
C LEU A 204 8.87 14.63 12.13
N GLY A 205 8.59 15.74 11.44
CA GLY A 205 9.56 16.49 10.67
C GLY A 205 10.00 15.80 9.35
N LEU A 206 9.41 14.68 9.01
CA LEU A 206 9.75 13.85 7.85
C LEU A 206 8.52 13.60 6.96
N PRO A 207 8.73 13.29 5.67
CA PRO A 207 7.69 12.73 4.82
C PRO A 207 7.11 11.44 5.40
N VAL A 208 5.80 11.26 5.27
CA VAL A 208 5.07 10.10 5.76
C VAL A 208 4.49 9.33 4.58
N LEU A 209 4.68 8.01 4.58
CA LEU A 209 4.28 7.12 3.50
C LEU A 209 3.30 6.05 4.01
N PHE A 210 2.03 6.14 3.60
CA PHE A 210 1.02 5.11 3.81
C PHE A 210 0.82 4.27 2.54
N ALA A 211 0.56 2.98 2.72
CA ALA A 211 0.44 2.04 1.60
C ALA A 211 -0.59 2.49 0.54
N ASP A 212 -1.77 2.89 0.96
CA ASP A 212 -2.82 3.32 0.05
C ASP A 212 -2.52 4.70 -0.57
N GLN A 213 -1.87 5.62 0.17
CA GLN A 213 -1.46 6.93 -0.32
C GLN A 213 -0.48 6.82 -1.51
N TYR A 214 0.65 6.15 -1.32
CA TYR A 214 1.64 6.08 -2.40
C TYR A 214 1.20 5.17 -3.56
N THR A 215 0.30 4.22 -3.30
CA THR A 215 -0.28 3.41 -4.36
C THR A 215 -1.26 4.23 -5.20
N LEU A 216 -2.10 5.05 -4.57
CA LEU A 216 -2.96 6.02 -5.25
C LEU A 216 -2.14 7.03 -6.08
N TRP A 217 -1.06 7.58 -5.49
CA TRP A 217 -0.15 8.47 -6.21
C TRP A 217 0.37 7.82 -7.51
N HIS A 218 0.81 6.56 -7.43
CA HIS A 218 1.31 5.83 -8.60
C HIS A 218 0.18 5.54 -9.61
N ALA A 219 -1.01 5.16 -9.15
CA ALA A 219 -2.16 4.90 -10.01
C ALA A 219 -2.52 6.14 -10.85
N LEU A 220 -2.65 7.30 -10.20
CA LEU A 220 -2.96 8.56 -10.88
C LEU A 220 -1.90 8.92 -11.93
N ARG A 221 -0.61 8.78 -11.60
CA ARG A 221 0.47 9.03 -12.57
C ARG A 221 0.45 8.05 -13.75
N THR A 222 0.08 6.80 -13.50
CA THR A 222 0.00 5.76 -14.55
C THR A 222 -1.09 6.09 -15.58
N ILE A 223 -2.21 6.65 -15.14
CA ILE A 223 -3.29 7.08 -16.06
C ILE A 223 -3.14 8.51 -16.56
N GLY A 224 -1.99 9.15 -16.33
CA GLY A 224 -1.68 10.49 -16.84
C GLY A 224 -2.28 11.64 -16.03
N VAL A 225 -2.74 11.41 -14.81
CA VAL A 225 -3.34 12.44 -13.94
C VAL A 225 -2.32 12.97 -12.94
N ASP A 226 -1.98 14.25 -13.04
CA ASP A 226 -1.10 14.97 -12.10
C ASP A 226 -1.93 15.72 -11.03
N ALA A 227 -2.71 14.97 -10.25
CA ALA A 227 -3.51 15.54 -9.18
C ALA A 227 -2.61 16.10 -8.05
N LYS A 228 -2.95 17.30 -7.58
CA LYS A 228 -2.37 17.91 -6.39
C LYS A 228 -3.31 17.68 -5.21
N LEU A 229 -2.92 16.80 -4.32
CA LEU A 229 -3.70 16.42 -3.13
C LEU A 229 -2.90 16.72 -1.85
N PRO A 230 -2.70 18.01 -1.49
CA PRO A 230 -1.81 18.40 -0.39
C PRO A 230 -2.22 17.84 0.97
N HIS A 231 -3.48 17.48 1.13
CA HIS A 231 -3.99 16.78 2.30
C HIS A 231 -3.49 15.32 2.41
N LEU A 232 -2.84 14.81 1.37
CA LEU A 232 -2.15 13.52 1.36
C LEU A 232 -0.62 13.66 1.46
N GLY A 233 -0.11 14.79 1.96
CA GLY A 233 1.29 14.99 2.32
C GLY A 233 2.23 15.30 1.16
N LYS A 234 3.52 15.22 1.46
CA LYS A 234 4.61 15.75 0.61
C LYS A 234 4.82 15.02 -0.72
N ILE A 235 4.28 13.80 -0.90
CA ILE A 235 4.44 13.07 -2.16
C ILE A 235 3.42 13.50 -3.23
N PHE A 236 2.37 14.26 -2.86
CA PHE A 236 1.38 14.85 -3.76
C PHE A 236 1.63 16.35 -3.98
#